data_316e7d57e335e9bd3cf8f0256f6e9a64
#
_entry.id   316e7d57e335e9bd3cf8f0256f6e9a64
#
_cell.length_a   1.000
_cell.length_b   1.000
_cell.length_c   1.000
_cell.angle_alpha   90.00
_cell.angle_beta   90.00
_cell.angle_gamma   90.00
#
_symmetry.space_group_name_H-M   'P 1'
#
loop_
_entity.id
_entity.type
_entity.pdbx_description
1 polymer ?
#
loop_
_entity_poly.entity_id
_entity_poly.type
_entity_poly.pdbx_seq_one_letter_code
_entity_poly.pdbx_strand_id
1 'polypeptide(L)'
;MFQKDTIYELDTARSWDWLTALSPLLLMMVYNYGLPAVWAVLGAAAGYLAVSVLWRLIRVPGFHLAPALVCGTLVAACLPATAPAWVAMVAGAVGGCVAGIPYGVDWLAHKPLFSCPVYLPALTGYLSARWLFATHLVGATLPAMWTPPDAVAGATPLAAMAAGSVDAQRLHWMFWGFDVGSMGSAPMLAILLGGTYLVLRRRANVLSPLAMLAVVALAFQWRLRLPAYGLLSGGAVLAALLLGDGVFVRVGWKGQLTAGLIGGGVTVFCRLRYGVDGAAVGVLIACVATTILLFVYRLLRPRVLLLVQKFTKSKN
;
A
#
# COMPACT_ATOMS: atom_id res chain seq x y z
N MET A 1 -24.54 15.20 -16.71
CA MET A 1 -24.74 13.73 -16.80
C MET A 1 -23.52 13.01 -17.39
N PHE A 2 -22.80 13.58 -18.34
CA PHE A 2 -21.63 12.99 -19.02
C PHE A 2 -20.35 12.81 -18.19
N GLN A 3 -20.23 13.43 -17.02
CA GLN A 3 -18.97 13.44 -16.25
C GLN A 3 -18.89 12.31 -15.19
N LYS A 4 -20.03 11.67 -14.87
CA LYS A 4 -20.08 10.56 -13.90
C LYS A 4 -19.52 9.26 -14.50
N ASP A 5 -19.89 8.96 -15.73
CA ASP A 5 -19.49 7.72 -16.39
C ASP A 5 -17.97 7.66 -16.68
N THR A 6 -17.37 8.79 -17.06
CA THR A 6 -15.93 8.89 -17.37
C THR A 6 -15.03 8.68 -16.14
N ILE A 7 -15.47 9.07 -14.95
CA ILE A 7 -14.69 8.88 -13.71
C ILE A 7 -14.72 7.40 -13.30
N TYR A 8 -15.86 6.72 -13.44
CA TYR A 8 -16.01 5.30 -13.12
C TYR A 8 -15.28 4.41 -14.12
N GLU A 9 -15.31 4.73 -15.41
CA GLU A 9 -14.55 3.99 -16.43
C GLU A 9 -13.04 4.11 -16.19
N LEU A 10 -12.55 5.30 -15.83
CA LEU A 10 -11.14 5.52 -15.51
C LEU A 10 -10.70 4.74 -14.26
N ASP A 11 -11.53 4.67 -13.22
CA ASP A 11 -11.23 3.91 -12.01
C ASP A 11 -11.26 2.39 -12.27
N THR A 12 -12.17 1.92 -13.09
CA THR A 12 -12.24 0.50 -13.49
C THR A 12 -11.04 0.11 -14.35
N ALA A 13 -10.71 0.89 -15.39
CA ALA A 13 -9.53 0.65 -16.23
C ALA A 13 -8.23 0.68 -15.42
N ARG A 14 -8.13 1.60 -14.45
CA ARG A 14 -7.01 1.69 -13.55
C ARG A 14 -6.90 0.46 -12.65
N SER A 15 -8.02 -0.04 -12.13
CA SER A 15 -8.03 -1.25 -11.30
C SER A 15 -7.61 -2.48 -12.09
N TRP A 16 -7.98 -2.60 -13.38
CA TRP A 16 -7.49 -3.66 -14.25
C TRP A 16 -5.99 -3.56 -14.51
N ASP A 17 -5.45 -2.36 -14.74
CA ASP A 17 -4.00 -2.15 -14.87
C ASP A 17 -3.27 -2.57 -13.59
N TRP A 18 -3.82 -2.25 -12.40
CA TRP A 18 -3.27 -2.69 -11.12
C TRP A 18 -3.38 -4.20 -10.93
N LEU A 19 -4.49 -4.82 -11.30
CA LEU A 19 -4.65 -6.27 -11.20
C LEU A 19 -3.64 -7.01 -12.09
N THR A 20 -3.42 -6.50 -13.32
CA THR A 20 -2.38 -7.01 -14.21
C THR A 20 -0.99 -6.85 -13.60
N ALA A 21 -0.70 -5.71 -12.98
CA ALA A 21 0.58 -5.49 -12.30
C ALA A 21 0.78 -6.39 -11.08
N LEU A 22 -0.29 -6.73 -10.37
CA LEU A 22 -0.25 -7.62 -9.20
C LEU A 22 -0.30 -9.10 -9.58
N SER A 23 -0.57 -9.45 -10.85
CA SER A 23 -0.65 -10.86 -11.26
C SER A 23 0.64 -11.67 -11.01
N PRO A 24 1.88 -11.16 -11.25
CA PRO A 24 3.08 -11.89 -10.90
C PRO A 24 3.20 -12.12 -9.38
N LEU A 25 2.80 -11.12 -8.59
CA LEU A 25 2.78 -11.22 -7.13
C LEU A 25 1.79 -12.30 -6.67
N LEU A 26 0.58 -12.30 -7.23
CA LEU A 26 -0.44 -13.29 -6.91
C LEU A 26 0.03 -14.70 -7.26
N LEU A 27 0.65 -14.89 -8.43
CA LEU A 27 1.20 -16.18 -8.84
C LEU A 27 2.26 -16.68 -7.86
N MET A 28 3.19 -15.81 -7.45
CA MET A 28 4.21 -16.17 -6.45
C MET A 28 3.63 -16.45 -5.07
N MET A 29 2.60 -15.72 -4.64
CA MET A 29 1.89 -15.99 -3.39
C MET A 29 1.23 -17.39 -3.43
N VAL A 30 0.54 -17.72 -4.51
CA VAL A 30 -0.08 -19.04 -4.68
C VAL A 30 0.97 -20.14 -4.79
N TYR A 31 2.08 -19.91 -5.49
CA TYR A 31 3.19 -20.85 -5.59
C TYR A 31 3.82 -21.14 -4.21
N ASN A 32 4.08 -20.09 -3.42
CA ASN A 32 4.77 -20.22 -2.13
C ASN A 32 3.87 -20.76 -1.01
N TYR A 33 2.60 -20.36 -0.97
CA TYR A 33 1.70 -20.60 0.17
C TYR A 33 0.48 -21.45 -0.19
N GLY A 34 0.22 -21.70 -1.47
CA GLY A 34 -0.86 -22.57 -1.92
C GLY A 34 -2.26 -22.05 -1.60
N LEU A 35 -3.13 -22.92 -1.12
CA LEU A 35 -4.55 -22.64 -0.83
C LEU A 35 -4.79 -21.51 0.19
N PRO A 36 -4.01 -21.34 1.27
CA PRO A 36 -4.15 -20.21 2.17
C PRO A 36 -4.11 -18.86 1.46
N ALA A 37 -3.22 -18.67 0.48
CA ALA A 37 -3.16 -17.44 -0.31
C ALA A 37 -4.43 -17.23 -1.14
N VAL A 38 -4.95 -18.28 -1.76
CA VAL A 38 -6.19 -18.22 -2.55
C VAL A 38 -7.38 -17.85 -1.66
N TRP A 39 -7.51 -18.51 -0.52
CA TRP A 39 -8.61 -18.23 0.42
C TRP A 39 -8.53 -16.83 1.02
N ALA A 40 -7.33 -16.31 1.28
CA ALA A 40 -7.14 -14.94 1.76
C ALA A 40 -7.59 -13.91 0.70
N VAL A 41 -7.19 -14.10 -0.57
CA VAL A 41 -7.59 -13.23 -1.69
C VAL A 41 -9.10 -13.26 -1.90
N LEU A 42 -9.67 -14.46 -2.00
CA LEU A 42 -11.12 -14.64 -2.24
C LEU A 42 -11.95 -14.14 -1.05
N GLY A 43 -11.51 -14.41 0.18
CA GLY A 43 -12.16 -13.91 1.39
C GLY A 43 -12.19 -12.39 1.43
N ALA A 44 -11.06 -11.73 1.22
CA ALA A 44 -11.00 -10.27 1.22
C ALA A 44 -11.80 -9.66 0.05
N ALA A 45 -11.73 -10.24 -1.15
CA ALA A 45 -12.54 -9.79 -2.27
C ALA A 45 -14.04 -9.95 -2.01
N ALA A 46 -14.46 -11.06 -1.40
CA ALA A 46 -15.86 -11.31 -1.03
C ALA A 46 -16.35 -10.31 0.02
N GLY A 47 -15.54 -10.01 1.04
CA GLY A 47 -15.85 -8.99 2.04
C GLY A 47 -16.02 -7.60 1.42
N TYR A 48 -15.13 -7.21 0.53
CA TYR A 48 -15.24 -5.96 -0.22
C TYR A 48 -16.51 -5.91 -1.07
N LEU A 49 -16.82 -6.98 -1.81
CA LEU A 49 -18.00 -7.07 -2.66
C LEU A 49 -19.30 -7.01 -1.85
N ALA A 50 -19.37 -7.68 -0.70
CA ALA A 50 -20.54 -7.65 0.18
C ALA A 50 -20.88 -6.22 0.59
N VAL A 51 -19.88 -5.42 0.99
CA VAL A 51 -20.08 -4.02 1.34
C VAL A 51 -20.42 -3.18 0.11
N SER A 52 -19.81 -3.46 -1.04
CA SER A 52 -20.11 -2.75 -2.28
C SER A 52 -21.58 -2.95 -2.71
N VAL A 53 -22.16 -4.12 -2.46
CA VAL A 53 -23.60 -4.37 -2.67
C VAL A 53 -24.44 -3.49 -1.74
N LEU A 54 -24.07 -3.38 -0.46
CA LEU A 54 -24.75 -2.49 0.49
C LEU A 54 -24.69 -1.01 0.04
N TRP A 55 -23.52 -0.53 -0.43
CA TRP A 55 -23.40 0.81 -1.00
C TRP A 55 -24.30 1.03 -2.21
N ARG A 56 -24.48 0.01 -3.06
CA ARG A 56 -25.40 0.07 -4.20
C ARG A 56 -26.86 0.24 -3.77
N LEU A 57 -27.28 -0.41 -2.68
CA LEU A 57 -28.63 -0.25 -2.11
C LEU A 57 -28.89 1.19 -1.67
N ILE A 58 -27.84 1.91 -1.22
CA ILE A 58 -27.91 3.33 -0.81
C ILE A 58 -27.68 4.27 -2.02
N ARG A 59 -27.73 3.76 -3.25
CA ARG A 59 -27.53 4.49 -4.51
C ARG A 59 -26.12 5.09 -4.71
N VAL A 60 -25.11 4.56 -4.05
CA VAL A 60 -23.72 4.85 -4.35
C VAL A 60 -23.25 3.86 -5.43
N PRO A 61 -22.86 4.33 -6.63
CA PRO A 61 -22.37 3.43 -7.67
C PRO A 61 -21.01 2.87 -7.25
N GLY A 62 -20.86 1.59 -7.10
CA GLY A 62 -19.63 1.05 -6.54
C GLY A 62 -19.38 -0.45 -6.75
N PHE A 63 -20.24 -1.16 -7.51
CA PHE A 63 -20.00 -2.57 -7.74
C PHE A 63 -19.05 -2.78 -8.92
N HIS A 64 -17.77 -3.04 -8.62
CA HIS A 64 -16.79 -3.42 -9.64
C HIS A 64 -15.93 -4.56 -9.12
N LEU A 65 -15.82 -5.63 -9.91
CA LEU A 65 -15.04 -6.82 -9.58
C LEU A 65 -13.53 -6.51 -9.50
N ALA A 66 -13.02 -5.67 -10.41
CA ALA A 66 -11.61 -5.37 -10.47
C ALA A 66 -11.05 -4.68 -9.19
N PRO A 67 -11.67 -3.62 -8.64
CA PRO A 67 -11.27 -3.06 -7.36
C PRO A 67 -11.32 -4.07 -6.20
N ALA A 68 -12.32 -4.97 -6.19
CA ALA A 68 -12.44 -6.00 -5.17
C ALA A 68 -11.28 -7.00 -5.23
N LEU A 69 -10.89 -7.44 -6.42
CA LEU A 69 -9.76 -8.35 -6.61
C LEU A 69 -8.43 -7.67 -6.29
N VAL A 70 -8.26 -6.39 -6.64
CA VAL A 70 -7.07 -5.61 -6.24
C VAL A 70 -7.00 -5.48 -4.73
N CYS A 71 -8.10 -5.10 -4.08
CA CYS A 71 -8.18 -5.02 -2.62
C CYS A 71 -7.87 -6.38 -1.98
N GLY A 72 -8.49 -7.46 -2.50
CA GLY A 72 -8.26 -8.83 -2.04
C GLY A 72 -6.80 -9.25 -2.13
N THR A 73 -6.17 -9.00 -3.28
CA THR A 73 -4.75 -9.34 -3.50
C THR A 73 -3.83 -8.54 -2.56
N LEU A 74 -4.06 -7.24 -2.40
CA LEU A 74 -3.25 -6.38 -1.54
C LEU A 74 -3.43 -6.71 -0.05
N VAL A 75 -4.67 -6.99 0.40
CA VAL A 75 -4.94 -7.44 1.77
C VAL A 75 -4.22 -8.77 2.03
N ALA A 76 -4.39 -9.76 1.15
CA ALA A 76 -3.72 -11.04 1.27
C ALA A 76 -2.19 -10.90 1.26
N ALA A 77 -1.65 -10.02 0.41
CA ALA A 77 -0.21 -9.75 0.38
C ALA A 77 0.34 -9.22 1.71
N CYS A 78 -0.45 -8.48 2.47
CA CYS A 78 -0.06 -7.94 3.78
C CYS A 78 -0.28 -8.94 4.93
N LEU A 79 -1.12 -9.97 4.75
CA LEU A 79 -1.43 -10.96 5.78
C LEU A 79 -0.38 -12.08 5.85
N PRO A 80 -0.17 -12.68 7.03
CA PRO A 80 0.58 -13.94 7.14
C PRO A 80 -0.25 -15.10 6.58
N ALA A 81 0.40 -16.18 6.14
CA ALA A 81 -0.30 -17.37 5.60
C ALA A 81 -1.13 -18.12 6.66
N THR A 82 -0.84 -17.91 7.94
CA THR A 82 -1.62 -18.45 9.08
C THR A 82 -2.94 -17.72 9.31
N ALA A 83 -3.15 -16.58 8.64
CA ALA A 83 -4.36 -15.78 8.84
C ALA A 83 -5.62 -16.55 8.38
N PRO A 84 -6.64 -16.69 9.23
CA PRO A 84 -7.89 -17.31 8.80
C PRO A 84 -8.59 -16.49 7.70
N ALA A 85 -9.23 -17.16 6.75
CA ALA A 85 -9.92 -16.50 5.63
C ALA A 85 -11.01 -15.49 6.07
N TRP A 86 -11.65 -15.72 7.22
CA TRP A 86 -12.64 -14.78 7.77
C TRP A 86 -12.01 -13.46 8.21
N VAL A 87 -10.76 -13.46 8.69
CA VAL A 87 -10.02 -12.22 9.02
C VAL A 87 -9.76 -11.42 7.74
N ALA A 88 -9.36 -12.10 6.67
CA ALA A 88 -9.20 -11.46 5.36
C ALA A 88 -10.54 -10.89 4.84
N MET A 89 -11.65 -11.60 5.05
CA MET A 89 -12.99 -11.14 4.68
C MET A 89 -13.38 -9.87 5.44
N VAL A 90 -13.14 -9.80 6.75
CA VAL A 90 -13.39 -8.58 7.54
C VAL A 90 -12.50 -7.43 7.06
N ALA A 91 -11.22 -7.69 6.79
CA ALA A 91 -10.32 -6.69 6.23
C ALA A 91 -10.84 -6.14 4.89
N GLY A 92 -11.28 -7.03 4.01
CA GLY A 92 -11.91 -6.65 2.74
C GLY A 92 -13.19 -5.83 2.93
N ALA A 93 -14.03 -6.20 3.89
CA ALA A 93 -15.26 -5.47 4.20
C ALA A 93 -14.97 -4.03 4.69
N VAL A 94 -14.00 -3.86 5.60
CA VAL A 94 -13.54 -2.52 6.03
C VAL A 94 -12.99 -1.74 4.84
N GLY A 95 -12.21 -2.37 3.98
CA GLY A 95 -11.75 -1.77 2.72
C GLY A 95 -12.91 -1.30 1.83
N GLY A 96 -13.95 -2.12 1.69
CA GLY A 96 -15.18 -1.76 0.96
C GLY A 96 -15.91 -0.56 1.57
N CYS A 97 -15.98 -0.47 2.91
CA CYS A 97 -16.51 0.71 3.58
C CYS A 97 -15.72 1.98 3.23
N VAL A 98 -14.41 1.89 3.30
CA VAL A 98 -13.52 3.02 2.99
C VAL A 98 -13.60 3.42 1.52
N ALA A 99 -13.69 2.46 0.60
CA ALA A 99 -13.83 2.73 -0.83
C ALA A 99 -15.13 3.46 -1.20
N GLY A 100 -16.20 3.23 -0.45
CA GLY A 100 -17.49 3.89 -0.64
C GLY A 100 -17.54 5.34 -0.12
N ILE A 101 -16.57 5.75 0.71
CA ILE A 101 -16.52 7.12 1.22
C ILE A 101 -15.98 8.03 0.11
N PRO A 102 -16.72 9.06 -0.33
CA PRO A 102 -16.22 10.00 -1.34
C PRO A 102 -15.04 10.80 -0.78
N TYR A 103 -13.85 10.53 -1.29
CA TYR A 103 -12.64 11.24 -0.90
C TYR A 103 -12.67 12.68 -1.41
N GLY A 104 -12.70 13.60 -0.46
CA GLY A 104 -12.59 15.03 -0.75
C GLY A 104 -13.65 15.52 -1.74
N VAL A 105 -14.92 15.28 -1.44
CA VAL A 105 -15.99 15.92 -2.18
C VAL A 105 -15.95 17.39 -1.85
N ASP A 106 -15.68 18.21 -2.84
CA ASP A 106 -16.03 19.63 -2.74
C ASP A 106 -17.56 19.72 -2.76
N TRP A 107 -18.15 19.87 -1.58
CA TRP A 107 -19.60 19.95 -1.38
C TRP A 107 -20.24 21.09 -2.19
N LEU A 108 -19.46 22.11 -2.52
CA LEU A 108 -19.90 23.26 -3.31
C LEU A 108 -19.84 23.00 -4.82
N ALA A 109 -18.84 22.26 -5.29
CA ALA A 109 -18.62 22.04 -6.72
C ALA A 109 -19.05 20.68 -7.24
N HIS A 110 -19.48 19.74 -6.38
CA HIS A 110 -19.85 18.36 -6.70
C HIS A 110 -18.77 17.61 -7.49
N LYS A 111 -17.52 18.02 -7.36
CA LYS A 111 -16.36 17.40 -8.00
C LYS A 111 -15.48 16.68 -6.98
N PRO A 112 -15.08 15.44 -7.21
CA PRO A 112 -14.10 14.79 -6.34
C PRO A 112 -12.79 15.58 -6.39
N LEU A 113 -12.35 16.09 -5.23
CA LEU A 113 -11.08 16.82 -5.10
C LEU A 113 -9.89 15.90 -5.37
N PHE A 114 -10.02 14.62 -5.04
CA PHE A 114 -8.99 13.60 -5.22
C PHE A 114 -9.65 12.26 -5.58
N SER A 115 -9.05 11.52 -6.51
CA SER A 115 -9.40 10.11 -6.70
C SER A 115 -8.81 9.31 -5.54
N CYS A 116 -9.56 8.35 -5.01
CA CYS A 116 -9.09 7.43 -3.98
C CYS A 116 -7.89 6.63 -4.51
N PRO A 117 -6.76 6.58 -3.80
CA PRO A 117 -5.67 5.67 -4.16
C PRO A 117 -6.16 4.22 -4.15
N VAL A 118 -5.71 3.42 -5.13
CA VAL A 118 -6.16 2.03 -5.28
C VAL A 118 -5.84 1.17 -4.06
N TYR A 119 -4.74 1.49 -3.39
CA TYR A 119 -4.27 0.75 -2.21
C TYR A 119 -4.94 1.15 -0.89
N LEU A 120 -5.56 2.33 -0.83
CA LEU A 120 -6.07 2.87 0.44
C LEU A 120 -7.13 1.97 1.09
N PRO A 121 -8.13 1.44 0.36
CA PRO A 121 -9.08 0.47 0.91
C PRO A 121 -8.40 -0.77 1.48
N ALA A 122 -7.42 -1.32 0.76
CA ALA A 122 -6.72 -2.54 1.18
C ALA A 122 -5.89 -2.32 2.44
N LEU A 123 -5.08 -1.25 2.48
CA LEU A 123 -4.21 -0.98 3.62
C LEU A 123 -5.00 -0.59 4.88
N THR A 124 -6.08 0.18 4.74
CA THR A 124 -6.96 0.49 5.88
C THR A 124 -7.65 -0.76 6.41
N GLY A 125 -8.14 -1.63 5.52
CA GLY A 125 -8.71 -2.92 5.89
C GLY A 125 -7.71 -3.82 6.60
N TYR A 126 -6.51 -3.97 6.05
CA TYR A 126 -5.42 -4.74 6.68
C TYR A 126 -5.05 -4.21 8.08
N LEU A 127 -4.84 -2.90 8.21
CA LEU A 127 -4.45 -2.31 9.51
C LEU A 127 -5.57 -2.42 10.54
N SER A 128 -6.83 -2.28 10.14
CA SER A 128 -7.98 -2.50 11.00
C SER A 128 -8.04 -3.95 11.49
N ALA A 129 -7.86 -4.91 10.57
CA ALA A 129 -7.83 -6.32 10.94
C ALA A 129 -6.64 -6.65 11.86
N ARG A 130 -5.47 -6.09 11.60
CA ARG A 130 -4.29 -6.25 12.46
C ARG A 130 -4.50 -5.69 13.86
N TRP A 131 -5.22 -4.61 14.00
CA TRP A 131 -5.52 -4.01 15.29
C TRP A 131 -6.60 -4.81 16.04
N LEU A 132 -7.67 -5.22 15.35
CA LEU A 132 -8.81 -5.93 15.97
C LEU A 132 -8.49 -7.40 16.28
N PHE A 133 -7.72 -8.05 15.41
CA PHE A 133 -7.47 -9.50 15.45
C PHE A 133 -5.99 -9.83 15.57
N ALA A 134 -5.24 -9.06 16.35
CA ALA A 134 -3.80 -9.22 16.50
C ALA A 134 -3.40 -10.64 16.90
N THR A 135 -4.20 -11.31 17.74
CA THR A 135 -3.96 -12.70 18.18
C THR A 135 -4.04 -13.74 17.07
N HIS A 136 -4.86 -13.51 16.04
CA HIS A 136 -5.00 -14.39 14.88
C HIS A 136 -3.97 -14.10 13.76
N LEU A 137 -3.23 -13.02 13.89
CA LEU A 137 -2.20 -12.59 12.94
C LEU A 137 -0.79 -12.77 13.50
N VAL A 138 -0.66 -13.56 14.57
CA VAL A 138 0.62 -13.94 15.15
C VAL A 138 1.15 -15.16 14.38
N GLY A 139 2.39 -15.08 13.97
CA GLY A 139 3.09 -16.14 13.26
C GLY A 139 3.54 -15.66 11.88
N ALA A 140 4.77 -15.99 11.58
CA ALA A 140 5.33 -15.81 10.26
C ALA A 140 5.81 -17.19 9.80
N THR A 141 5.34 -17.62 8.65
CA THR A 141 5.62 -18.93 8.08
C THR A 141 6.64 -18.82 6.97
N LEU A 142 7.51 -19.80 6.86
CA LEU A 142 8.32 -20.01 5.66
C LEU A 142 7.42 -20.39 4.48
N PRO A 143 7.76 -19.98 3.27
CA PRO A 143 7.14 -20.50 2.07
C PRO A 143 7.36 -22.01 2.00
N ALA A 144 6.31 -22.80 2.11
CA ALA A 144 6.42 -24.24 2.27
C ALA A 144 5.70 -25.02 1.15
N MET A 145 5.58 -24.45 -0.04
CA MET A 145 5.09 -25.10 -1.26
C MET A 145 3.97 -26.13 -0.99
N TRP A 146 2.77 -25.64 -0.62
CA TRP A 146 1.57 -26.46 -0.40
C TRP A 146 1.56 -27.33 0.88
N THR A 147 2.59 -27.24 1.74
CA THR A 147 2.54 -27.86 3.07
C THR A 147 1.73 -26.99 4.04
N PRO A 148 1.16 -27.58 5.11
CA PRO A 148 0.44 -26.80 6.12
C PRO A 148 1.32 -25.68 6.70
N PRO A 149 0.81 -24.45 6.84
CA PRO A 149 1.59 -23.31 7.32
C PRO A 149 2.10 -23.47 8.76
N ASP A 150 1.49 -24.35 9.56
CA ASP A 150 1.86 -24.60 10.96
C ASP A 150 3.18 -25.40 11.08
N ALA A 151 3.64 -26.02 10.00
CA ALA A 151 4.81 -26.91 10.02
C ALA A 151 6.13 -26.15 10.12
N VAL A 152 6.19 -24.87 9.71
CA VAL A 152 7.45 -24.13 9.62
C VAL A 152 7.28 -22.69 10.06
N ALA A 153 7.37 -22.46 11.37
CA ALA A 153 7.40 -21.10 11.95
C ALA A 153 8.85 -20.60 12.05
N GLY A 154 9.09 -19.36 11.71
CA GLY A 154 10.42 -18.75 11.80
C GLY A 154 10.36 -17.28 12.22
N ALA A 155 11.48 -16.75 12.70
CA ALA A 155 11.59 -15.34 13.00
C ALA A 155 11.64 -14.53 11.69
N THR A 156 10.79 -13.50 11.59
CA THR A 156 10.87 -12.56 10.45
C THR A 156 12.24 -11.86 10.44
N PRO A 157 12.74 -11.41 9.28
CA PRO A 157 13.99 -10.66 9.21
C PRO A 157 14.05 -9.47 10.18
N LEU A 158 12.93 -8.77 10.35
CA LEU A 158 12.86 -7.64 11.29
C LEU A 158 12.89 -8.09 12.76
N ALA A 159 12.25 -9.21 13.10
CA ALA A 159 12.34 -9.79 14.44
C ALA A 159 13.74 -10.31 14.74
N ALA A 160 14.41 -10.95 13.78
CA ALA A 160 15.80 -11.37 13.89
C ALA A 160 16.75 -10.18 14.10
N MET A 161 16.53 -9.08 13.37
CA MET A 161 17.27 -7.82 13.56
C MET A 161 17.06 -7.24 14.97
N ALA A 162 15.83 -7.22 15.46
CA ALA A 162 15.52 -6.74 16.80
C ALA A 162 16.19 -7.59 17.90
N ALA A 163 16.38 -8.88 17.64
CA ALA A 163 17.13 -9.81 18.49
C ALA A 163 18.66 -9.73 18.32
N GLY A 164 19.16 -8.85 17.43
CA GLY A 164 20.58 -8.69 17.16
C GLY A 164 21.21 -9.73 16.23
N SER A 165 20.42 -10.60 15.64
CA SER A 165 20.89 -11.64 14.71
C SER A 165 20.61 -11.24 13.26
N VAL A 166 21.58 -10.60 12.61
CA VAL A 166 21.49 -10.25 11.19
C VAL A 166 22.37 -11.17 10.37
N ASP A 167 21.75 -11.92 9.47
CA ASP A 167 22.42 -12.82 8.55
C ASP A 167 22.42 -12.28 7.12
N ALA A 168 23.62 -11.97 6.60
CA ALA A 168 23.79 -11.46 5.24
C ALA A 168 23.48 -12.52 4.16
N GLN A 169 23.66 -13.83 4.47
CA GLN A 169 23.35 -14.89 3.52
C GLN A 169 21.85 -15.00 3.24
N ARG A 170 21.04 -14.55 4.19
CA ARG A 170 19.58 -14.51 4.08
C ARG A 170 19.07 -13.57 2.99
N LEU A 171 19.86 -12.53 2.59
CA LEU A 171 19.51 -11.56 1.56
C LEU A 171 19.13 -12.18 0.22
N HIS A 172 19.81 -13.27 -0.15
CA HIS A 172 19.49 -14.01 -1.39
C HIS A 172 18.08 -14.61 -1.34
N TRP A 173 17.73 -15.26 -0.25
CA TRP A 173 16.39 -15.86 -0.06
C TRP A 173 15.31 -14.81 0.02
N MET A 174 15.58 -13.66 0.69
CA MET A 174 14.67 -12.51 0.75
C MET A 174 14.39 -11.94 -0.64
N PHE A 175 15.40 -11.86 -1.51
CA PHE A 175 15.22 -11.34 -2.87
C PHE A 175 14.29 -12.23 -3.71
N TRP A 176 14.47 -13.54 -3.64
CA TRP A 176 13.64 -14.48 -4.38
C TRP A 176 12.27 -14.73 -3.75
N GLY A 177 12.07 -14.33 -2.51
CA GLY A 177 10.80 -14.48 -1.83
C GLY A 177 10.62 -15.79 -1.09
N PHE A 178 11.71 -16.46 -0.72
CA PHE A 178 11.71 -17.70 0.05
C PHE A 178 12.06 -17.46 1.53
N ASP A 179 11.78 -16.28 2.05
CA ASP A 179 12.01 -15.96 3.46
C ASP A 179 10.69 -15.77 4.21
N VAL A 180 10.78 -15.79 5.53
CA VAL A 180 9.65 -15.66 6.46
C VAL A 180 9.09 -14.25 6.42
N GLY A 181 7.78 -14.13 6.19
CA GLY A 181 7.14 -12.81 6.13
C GLY A 181 5.64 -12.85 5.88
N SER A 182 5.07 -11.73 5.50
CA SER A 182 3.72 -11.71 4.92
C SER A 182 3.76 -12.30 3.51
N MET A 183 2.64 -12.84 3.05
CA MET A 183 2.57 -13.58 1.79
C MET A 183 3.07 -12.79 0.58
N GLY A 184 2.89 -11.48 0.57
CA GLY A 184 3.27 -10.62 -0.56
C GLY A 184 4.50 -9.76 -0.31
N SER A 185 5.11 -9.79 0.88
CA SER A 185 6.34 -9.02 1.14
C SER A 185 7.59 -9.68 0.61
N ALA A 186 7.55 -10.98 0.46
CA ALA A 186 8.68 -11.82 0.11
C ALA A 186 9.07 -11.75 -1.37
N PRO A 187 8.19 -11.86 -2.38
CA PRO A 187 8.61 -11.98 -3.78
C PRO A 187 8.96 -10.62 -4.41
N MET A 188 10.16 -10.13 -4.11
CA MET A 188 10.62 -8.82 -4.60
C MET A 188 10.64 -8.73 -6.13
N LEU A 189 11.07 -9.78 -6.81
CA LEU A 189 11.10 -9.80 -8.28
C LEU A 189 9.70 -9.59 -8.88
N ALA A 190 8.69 -10.24 -8.33
CA ALA A 190 7.31 -10.12 -8.80
C ALA A 190 6.77 -8.68 -8.61
N ILE A 191 7.12 -8.05 -7.47
CA ILE A 191 6.73 -6.66 -7.19
C ILE A 191 7.42 -5.70 -8.17
N LEU A 192 8.70 -5.91 -8.47
CA LEU A 192 9.44 -5.07 -9.43
C LEU A 192 8.90 -5.22 -10.86
N LEU A 193 8.53 -6.42 -11.29
CA LEU A 193 7.89 -6.64 -12.58
C LEU A 193 6.56 -5.89 -12.68
N GLY A 194 5.70 -6.00 -11.66
CA GLY A 194 4.45 -5.27 -11.60
C GLY A 194 4.65 -3.75 -11.58
N GLY A 195 5.63 -3.27 -10.79
CA GLY A 195 5.99 -1.86 -10.74
C GLY A 195 6.47 -1.31 -12.08
N THR A 196 7.32 -2.05 -12.78
CA THR A 196 7.80 -1.69 -14.11
C THR A 196 6.64 -1.59 -15.10
N TYR A 197 5.72 -2.54 -15.08
CA TYR A 197 4.52 -2.49 -15.90
C TYR A 197 3.70 -1.21 -15.63
N LEU A 198 3.44 -0.86 -14.36
CA LEU A 198 2.68 0.35 -14.01
C LEU A 198 3.38 1.65 -14.46
N VAL A 199 4.71 1.71 -14.34
CA VAL A 199 5.49 2.85 -14.82
C VAL A 199 5.40 2.98 -16.34
N LEU A 200 5.56 1.88 -17.08
CA LEU A 200 5.42 1.85 -18.54
C LEU A 200 4.03 2.27 -19.00
N ARG A 201 3.00 1.86 -18.28
CA ARG A 201 1.60 2.28 -18.51
C ARG A 201 1.30 3.70 -18.02
N ARG A 202 2.29 4.42 -17.46
CA ARG A 202 2.13 5.76 -16.87
C ARG A 202 1.05 5.83 -15.79
N ARG A 203 0.84 4.73 -15.08
CA ARG A 203 -0.11 4.61 -13.96
C ARG A 203 0.54 4.85 -12.61
N ALA A 204 1.86 4.74 -12.54
CA ALA A 204 2.64 5.01 -11.32
C ALA A 204 3.72 6.06 -11.59
N ASN A 205 4.02 6.86 -10.56
CA ASN A 205 5.20 7.71 -10.55
C ASN A 205 6.40 6.95 -10.00
N VAL A 206 7.59 7.37 -10.35
CA VAL A 206 8.85 6.73 -9.92
C VAL A 206 9.48 7.46 -8.73
N LEU A 207 9.19 8.75 -8.58
CA LEU A 207 9.89 9.60 -7.61
C LEU A 207 9.50 9.27 -6.17
N SER A 208 8.22 9.03 -5.87
CA SER A 208 7.77 8.67 -4.52
C SER A 208 8.34 7.32 -4.05
N PRO A 209 8.26 6.23 -4.85
CA PRO A 209 8.89 4.97 -4.53
C PRO A 209 10.38 5.08 -4.28
N LEU A 210 11.11 5.73 -5.19
CA LEU A 210 12.56 5.90 -5.06
C LEU A 210 12.94 6.71 -3.82
N ALA A 211 12.22 7.79 -3.52
CA ALA A 211 12.47 8.58 -2.33
C ALA A 211 12.24 7.76 -1.05
N MET A 212 11.15 6.98 -0.99
CA MET A 212 10.85 6.09 0.14
C MET A 212 11.96 5.04 0.33
N LEU A 213 12.34 4.35 -0.75
CA LEU A 213 13.37 3.30 -0.69
C LEU A 213 14.75 3.90 -0.36
N ALA A 214 15.07 5.09 -0.86
CA ALA A 214 16.33 5.77 -0.52
C ALA A 214 16.41 6.10 0.98
N VAL A 215 15.34 6.60 1.59
CA VAL A 215 15.30 6.86 3.04
C VAL A 215 15.51 5.59 3.83
N VAL A 216 14.83 4.50 3.46
CA VAL A 216 14.97 3.20 4.13
C VAL A 216 16.40 2.67 3.95
N ALA A 217 16.95 2.69 2.73
CA ALA A 217 18.31 2.21 2.45
C ALA A 217 19.37 3.01 3.23
N LEU A 218 19.29 4.34 3.24
CA LEU A 218 20.22 5.21 3.95
C LEU A 218 20.17 4.98 5.46
N ALA A 219 19.00 4.83 6.04
CA ALA A 219 18.85 4.56 7.47
C ALA A 219 19.47 3.21 7.87
N PHE A 220 19.25 2.16 7.06
CA PHE A 220 19.83 0.84 7.31
C PHE A 220 21.33 0.79 6.98
N GLN A 221 21.79 1.55 5.99
CA GLN A 221 23.22 1.75 5.77
C GLN A 221 23.91 2.37 6.99
N TRP A 222 23.29 3.38 7.58
CA TRP A 222 23.86 4.04 8.75
C TRP A 222 23.85 3.15 10.00
N ARG A 223 22.73 2.44 10.24
CA ARG A 223 22.53 1.65 11.46
C ARG A 223 23.22 0.29 11.44
N LEU A 224 23.14 -0.42 10.30
CA LEU A 224 23.58 -1.83 10.15
C LEU A 224 24.68 -2.02 9.12
N ARG A 225 25.02 -0.99 8.33
CA ARG A 225 25.89 -1.07 7.15
C ARG A 225 25.40 -2.08 6.09
N LEU A 226 24.12 -2.44 6.11
CA LEU A 226 23.46 -3.37 5.19
C LEU A 226 22.18 -2.74 4.61
N PRO A 227 22.29 -1.84 3.60
CA PRO A 227 21.13 -1.14 3.02
C PRO A 227 20.15 -2.13 2.39
N ALA A 228 20.64 -3.19 1.74
CA ALA A 228 19.81 -4.21 1.12
C ALA A 228 18.88 -4.90 2.13
N TYR A 229 19.32 -5.09 3.37
CA TYR A 229 18.50 -5.68 4.43
C TYR A 229 17.26 -4.83 4.73
N GLY A 230 17.39 -3.51 4.75
CA GLY A 230 16.27 -2.59 4.92
C GLY A 230 15.28 -2.62 3.75
N LEU A 231 15.77 -2.79 2.54
CA LEU A 231 14.92 -2.84 1.34
C LEU A 231 14.17 -4.16 1.20
N LEU A 232 14.87 -5.27 1.45
CA LEU A 232 14.34 -6.63 1.26
C LEU A 232 13.50 -7.11 2.45
N SER A 233 13.75 -6.60 3.66
CA SER A 233 13.00 -7.00 4.85
C SER A 233 11.59 -6.40 4.85
N GLY A 234 10.59 -7.22 5.15
CA GLY A 234 9.19 -6.78 5.23
C GLY A 234 8.66 -6.21 3.91
N GLY A 235 7.55 -5.50 3.98
CA GLY A 235 6.83 -4.99 2.82
C GLY A 235 7.33 -3.66 2.24
N ALA A 236 8.61 -3.25 2.41
CA ALA A 236 9.08 -1.93 1.99
C ALA A 236 8.92 -1.68 0.49
N VAL A 237 9.28 -2.66 -0.34
CA VAL A 237 9.21 -2.52 -1.80
C VAL A 237 7.76 -2.52 -2.29
N LEU A 238 6.90 -3.36 -1.70
CA LEU A 238 5.47 -3.34 -1.99
C LEU A 238 4.85 -2.00 -1.59
N ALA A 239 5.16 -1.52 -0.39
CA ALA A 239 4.68 -0.23 0.10
C ALA A 239 5.17 0.94 -0.78
N ALA A 240 6.42 0.92 -1.22
CA ALA A 240 6.96 1.91 -2.14
C ALA A 240 6.22 1.87 -3.49
N LEU A 241 5.95 0.68 -4.04
CA LEU A 241 5.15 0.54 -5.25
C LEU A 241 3.76 1.17 -5.08
N LEU A 242 3.10 0.90 -3.96
CA LEU A 242 1.79 1.47 -3.66
C LEU A 242 1.83 3.00 -3.59
N LEU A 243 2.86 3.55 -2.95
CA LEU A 243 3.06 5.00 -2.88
C LEU A 243 3.30 5.63 -4.26
N GLY A 244 3.75 4.85 -5.24
CA GLY A 244 3.89 5.26 -6.64
C GLY A 244 2.56 5.49 -7.36
N ASP A 245 1.42 5.16 -6.78
CA ASP A 245 0.11 5.27 -7.42
C ASP A 245 -0.14 6.65 -8.05
N GLY A 246 -0.73 6.63 -9.24
CA GLY A 246 -0.95 7.80 -10.10
C GLY A 246 -1.74 8.95 -9.50
N VAL A 247 -2.35 8.77 -8.32
CA VAL A 247 -2.96 9.89 -7.57
C VAL A 247 -1.90 10.93 -7.23
N PHE A 248 -0.69 10.51 -6.86
CA PHE A 248 0.42 11.40 -6.55
C PHE A 248 1.08 12.00 -7.80
N VAL A 249 0.84 11.47 -8.99
CA VAL A 249 1.32 12.07 -10.25
C VAL A 249 0.78 13.49 -10.43
N ARG A 250 -0.44 13.75 -9.99
CA ARG A 250 -1.09 15.06 -10.09
C ARG A 250 -0.54 16.11 -9.12
N VAL A 251 0.25 15.70 -8.15
CA VAL A 251 0.77 16.55 -7.07
C VAL A 251 2.04 17.30 -7.46
N GLY A 252 2.65 16.93 -8.57
CA GLY A 252 3.94 17.44 -8.99
C GLY A 252 5.12 16.83 -8.22
N TRP A 253 6.35 17.05 -8.70
CA TRP A 253 7.55 16.38 -8.20
C TRP A 253 7.83 16.66 -6.71
N LYS A 254 7.52 17.88 -6.21
CA LYS A 254 7.72 18.24 -4.79
C LYS A 254 6.83 17.39 -3.86
N GLY A 255 5.55 17.25 -4.22
CA GLY A 255 4.64 16.43 -3.42
C GLY A 255 4.94 14.93 -3.51
N GLN A 256 5.43 14.45 -4.64
CA GLN A 256 5.89 13.07 -4.78
C GLN A 256 7.10 12.80 -3.88
N LEU A 257 8.06 13.73 -3.86
CA LEU A 257 9.24 13.64 -3.00
C LEU A 257 8.85 13.67 -1.52
N THR A 258 7.99 14.62 -1.11
CA THR A 258 7.54 14.69 0.30
C THR A 258 6.78 13.45 0.73
N ALA A 259 5.94 12.87 -0.13
CA ALA A 259 5.25 11.61 0.17
C ALA A 259 6.25 10.46 0.40
N GLY A 260 7.26 10.33 -0.45
CA GLY A 260 8.32 9.33 -0.30
C GLY A 260 9.13 9.51 0.99
N LEU A 261 9.52 10.75 1.31
CA LEU A 261 10.27 11.06 2.54
C LEU A 261 9.47 10.76 3.80
N ILE A 262 8.19 11.13 3.84
CA ILE A 262 7.30 10.85 4.98
C ILE A 262 7.09 9.35 5.12
N GLY A 263 6.74 8.66 4.03
CA GLY A 263 6.51 7.21 4.04
C GLY A 263 7.75 6.42 4.47
N GLY A 264 8.91 6.79 3.93
CA GLY A 264 10.19 6.20 4.31
C GLY A 264 10.57 6.48 5.76
N GLY A 265 10.42 7.71 6.23
CA GLY A 265 10.72 8.12 7.61
C GLY A 265 9.87 7.37 8.63
N VAL A 266 8.56 7.25 8.42
CA VAL A 266 7.66 6.49 9.29
C VAL A 266 8.02 5.00 9.29
N THR A 267 8.30 4.43 8.10
CA THR A 267 8.71 3.03 7.98
C THR A 267 9.99 2.75 8.78
N VAL A 268 11.01 3.61 8.63
CA VAL A 268 12.28 3.50 9.36
C VAL A 268 12.04 3.62 10.87
N PHE A 269 11.25 4.59 11.29
CA PHE A 269 10.92 4.78 12.70
C PHE A 269 10.27 3.53 13.31
N CYS A 270 9.26 2.96 12.65
CA CYS A 270 8.60 1.73 13.11
C CYS A 270 9.57 0.55 13.20
N ARG A 271 10.43 0.37 12.20
CA ARG A 271 11.37 -0.75 12.12
C ARG A 271 12.48 -0.67 13.14
N LEU A 272 13.11 0.50 13.27
CA LEU A 272 14.24 0.68 14.18
C LEU A 272 13.82 0.82 15.65
N ARG A 273 12.62 1.35 15.91
CA ARG A 273 12.14 1.57 17.29
C ARG A 273 11.37 0.38 17.85
N TYR A 274 10.55 -0.27 17.02
CA TYR A 274 9.62 -1.31 17.46
C TYR A 274 9.91 -2.69 16.86
N GLY A 275 10.82 -2.80 15.92
CA GLY A 275 11.11 -4.07 15.23
C GLY A 275 9.95 -4.61 14.38
N VAL A 276 8.93 -3.77 14.08
CA VAL A 276 7.76 -4.15 13.30
C VAL A 276 7.79 -3.55 11.91
N ASP A 277 7.19 -4.24 10.94
CA ASP A 277 7.05 -3.68 9.61
C ASP A 277 5.99 -2.57 9.60
N GLY A 278 6.47 -1.33 9.62
CA GLY A 278 5.65 -0.12 9.54
C GLY A 278 5.39 0.39 8.12
N ALA A 279 5.72 -0.38 7.08
CA ALA A 279 5.66 0.10 5.71
C ALA A 279 4.23 0.47 5.27
N ALA A 280 3.23 -0.36 5.61
CA ALA A 280 1.81 -0.04 5.35
C ALA A 280 1.35 1.23 6.07
N VAL A 281 1.76 1.38 7.33
CA VAL A 281 1.47 2.59 8.13
C VAL A 281 2.16 3.81 7.51
N GLY A 282 3.41 3.67 7.07
CA GLY A 282 4.18 4.71 6.40
C GLY A 282 3.48 5.25 5.15
N VAL A 283 2.95 4.35 4.31
CA VAL A 283 2.20 4.72 3.11
C VAL A 283 0.91 5.47 3.45
N LEU A 284 0.14 5.00 4.44
CA LEU A 284 -1.10 5.68 4.84
C LEU A 284 -0.83 7.06 5.44
N ILE A 285 0.15 7.19 6.32
CA ILE A 285 0.52 8.48 6.90
C ILE A 285 1.03 9.43 5.80
N ALA A 286 1.84 8.93 4.86
CA ALA A 286 2.28 9.73 3.72
C ALA A 286 1.10 10.20 2.86
N CYS A 287 0.12 9.34 2.62
CA CYS A 287 -1.09 9.68 1.88
C CYS A 287 -1.88 10.81 2.57
N VAL A 288 -2.17 10.65 3.86
CA VAL A 288 -2.92 11.63 4.64
C VAL A 288 -2.15 12.94 4.76
N ALA A 289 -0.87 12.90 5.15
CA ALA A 289 -0.04 14.07 5.31
C ALA A 289 0.11 14.87 4.01
N THR A 290 0.35 14.18 2.88
CA THR A 290 0.47 14.83 1.58
C THR A 290 -0.85 15.48 1.16
N THR A 291 -1.98 14.84 1.43
CA THR A 291 -3.31 15.39 1.15
C THR A 291 -3.57 16.66 1.97
N ILE A 292 -3.24 16.64 3.27
CA ILE A 292 -3.37 17.81 4.16
C ILE A 292 -2.46 18.94 3.68
N LEU A 293 -1.20 18.64 3.38
CA LEU A 293 -0.24 19.64 2.89
C LEU A 293 -0.71 20.31 1.60
N LEU A 294 -1.28 19.54 0.68
CA LEU A 294 -1.86 20.09 -0.55
C LEU A 294 -3.09 20.97 -0.30
N PHE A 295 -3.96 20.55 0.61
CA PHE A 295 -5.11 21.32 1.00
C PHE A 295 -4.68 22.67 1.61
N VAL A 296 -3.75 22.65 2.55
CA VAL A 296 -3.18 23.86 3.17
C VAL A 296 -2.50 24.76 2.12
N TYR A 297 -1.70 24.17 1.23
CA TYR A 297 -1.05 24.91 0.15
C TYR A 297 -2.07 25.63 -0.76
N ARG A 298 -3.17 24.94 -1.13
CA ARG A 298 -4.24 25.54 -1.95
C ARG A 298 -4.96 26.68 -1.23
N LEU A 299 -5.18 26.56 0.08
CA LEU A 299 -5.79 27.61 0.90
C LEU A 299 -4.89 28.85 1.05
N LEU A 300 -3.59 28.63 1.20
CA LEU A 300 -2.64 29.72 1.43
C LEU A 300 -2.21 30.42 0.14
N ARG A 301 -2.17 29.72 -0.97
CA ARG A 301 -1.70 30.26 -2.26
C ARG A 301 -2.39 31.56 -2.68
N PRO A 302 -3.72 31.71 -2.68
CA PRO A 302 -4.39 32.97 -3.06
C PRO A 302 -4.08 34.10 -2.07
N ARG A 303 -3.95 33.79 -0.77
CA ARG A 303 -3.64 34.79 0.26
C ARG A 303 -2.21 35.30 0.14
N VAL A 304 -1.26 34.43 -0.13
CA VAL A 304 0.15 34.78 -0.36
C VAL A 304 0.30 35.63 -1.63
N LEU A 305 -0.40 35.28 -2.72
CA LEU A 305 -0.39 36.07 -3.95
C LEU A 305 -0.95 37.46 -3.74
N LEU A 306 -2.04 37.60 -2.97
CA LEU A 306 -2.62 38.91 -2.64
C LEU A 306 -1.68 39.76 -1.76
N LEU A 307 -0.96 39.14 -0.83
CA LEU A 307 0.04 39.83 -0.01
C LEU A 307 1.22 40.29 -0.88
N VAL A 308 1.74 39.43 -1.75
CA VAL A 308 2.85 39.77 -2.65
C VAL A 308 2.43 40.92 -3.59
N GLN A 309 1.21 40.90 -4.13
CA GLN A 309 0.68 42.00 -4.96
C GLN A 309 0.52 43.32 -4.19
N LYS A 310 0.12 43.26 -2.91
CA LYS A 310 0.08 44.44 -2.05
C LYS A 310 1.46 45.05 -1.78
N PHE A 311 2.45 44.18 -1.52
CA PHE A 311 3.84 44.60 -1.29
C PHE A 311 4.51 45.17 -2.55
N THR A 312 4.19 44.64 -3.74
CA THR A 312 4.71 45.20 -5.00
C THR A 312 4.05 46.53 -5.36
N LYS A 313 2.74 46.69 -5.07
CA LYS A 313 2.04 48.01 -5.27
C LYS A 313 2.44 49.09 -4.26
N SER A 314 3.00 48.71 -3.11
CA SER A 314 3.46 49.69 -2.10
C SER A 314 4.89 50.17 -2.36
N LYS A 315 5.62 49.57 -3.31
CA LYS A 315 6.97 49.98 -3.68
C LYS A 315 7.06 50.79 -4.98
N ASN A 316 5.98 50.88 -5.73
CA ASN A 316 5.81 51.80 -6.85
C ASN A 316 4.90 52.97 -6.44
#